data_8f7c5265442cad201752c14c79e86435
#
_entry.id   8f7c5265442cad201752c14c79e86435
#
_cell.length_a   1.000
_cell.length_b   1.000
_cell.length_c   1.000
_cell.angle_alpha   90.00
_cell.angle_beta   90.00
_cell.angle_gamma   90.00
#
_symmetry.space_group_name_H-M   'P 1'
#
loop_
_entity.id
_entity.type
_entity.pdbx_description
1 polymer ?
#
loop_
_entity_poly.entity_id
_entity_poly.type
_entity_poly.pdbx_seq_one_letter_code
_entity_poly.pdbx_strand_id
1 'polypeptide(L)'
;MTTRERKLEMYIKDMRNSIAEYHEFLQTQGNCTLFQTPEWGEVKTRGEWSNDILFVMNDQDEPVAATMILYRALPVVKRYLAYAPRGIVTDYHNAEQFKEVIQALKAYLKQKRVFGLKIDPEIMWRERFNDFSIVEDGINQESVRQLLLESGFVSQPLDLGFDGIQPRMTMIVELEDKGKGILDTFSSKERYKVTMAQKRGVICYKGSIEDIDDYEVLNRITAERDQYIARSKEYLTTIYETLHAHDMMDLYFAKIDYHVAKESTENRSH
;
A
#
# COMPACT_ATOMS: atom_id res chain seq x y z
N MET A 1 30.27 9.27 -42.02
CA MET A 1 30.54 9.08 -40.59
C MET A 1 29.19 8.99 -39.89
N THR A 2 28.72 7.77 -39.62
CA THR A 2 27.44 7.50 -38.97
C THR A 2 27.64 7.75 -37.47
N THR A 3 27.08 8.81 -36.99
CA THR A 3 26.96 9.06 -35.53
C THR A 3 26.12 7.94 -34.94
N ARG A 4 26.75 6.96 -34.30
CA ARG A 4 26.06 6.00 -33.47
C ARG A 4 25.42 6.82 -32.33
N GLU A 5 24.13 7.05 -32.39
CA GLU A 5 23.37 7.52 -31.23
C GLU A 5 23.71 6.58 -30.09
N ARG A 6 24.37 7.10 -29.10
CA ARG A 6 24.62 6.40 -27.83
C ARG A 6 23.23 6.19 -27.22
N LYS A 7 22.69 4.99 -27.36
CA LYS A 7 21.47 4.60 -26.67
C LYS A 7 21.80 4.68 -25.19
N LEU A 8 21.33 5.73 -24.56
CA LEU A 8 21.51 6.01 -23.15
C LEU A 8 20.75 4.92 -22.39
N GLU A 9 21.46 4.02 -21.73
CA GLU A 9 20.85 2.89 -21.01
C GLU A 9 20.61 3.32 -19.57
N MET A 10 19.34 3.24 -19.13
CA MET A 10 19.02 3.37 -17.71
C MET A 10 19.70 2.26 -16.93
N TYR A 11 20.12 2.57 -15.70
CA TYR A 11 20.77 1.62 -14.82
C TYR A 11 20.13 1.58 -13.42
N ILE A 12 20.39 0.50 -12.68
CA ILE A 12 19.86 0.29 -11.35
C ILE A 12 20.90 0.71 -10.31
N LYS A 13 20.50 1.57 -9.36
CA LYS A 13 21.27 1.97 -8.18
C LYS A 13 20.62 1.37 -6.94
N ASP A 14 21.42 0.64 -6.15
CA ASP A 14 20.99 0.12 -4.84
C ASP A 14 21.00 1.25 -3.81
N MET A 15 19.89 1.45 -3.13
CA MET A 15 19.66 2.57 -2.22
C MET A 15 19.75 2.19 -0.73
N ARG A 16 20.13 0.96 -0.39
CA ARG A 16 20.21 0.51 1.02
C ARG A 16 21.20 1.33 1.87
N ASN A 17 22.18 1.98 1.27
CA ASN A 17 23.12 2.87 1.95
C ASN A 17 22.75 4.37 1.81
N SER A 18 21.61 4.69 1.20
CA SER A 18 21.15 6.05 0.92
C SER A 18 19.63 6.18 1.12
N ILE A 19 19.15 5.66 2.25
CA ILE A 19 17.70 5.60 2.55
C ILE A 19 17.07 7.00 2.61
N ALA A 20 17.80 8.01 3.11
CA ALA A 20 17.29 9.37 3.15
C ALA A 20 17.00 9.93 1.75
N GLU A 21 17.91 9.71 0.78
CA GLU A 21 17.71 10.11 -0.63
C GLU A 21 16.50 9.38 -1.25
N TYR A 22 16.32 8.10 -0.90
CA TYR A 22 15.17 7.33 -1.35
C TYR A 22 13.85 7.90 -0.82
N HIS A 23 13.78 8.25 0.48
CA HIS A 23 12.60 8.89 1.07
C HIS A 23 12.31 10.26 0.45
N GLU A 24 13.34 11.08 0.22
CA GLU A 24 13.18 12.38 -0.43
C GLU A 24 12.52 12.22 -1.82
N PHE A 25 12.99 11.28 -2.62
CA PHE A 25 12.36 10.99 -3.90
C PHE A 25 10.91 10.56 -3.74
N LEU A 26 10.61 9.64 -2.82
CA LEU A 26 9.23 9.17 -2.60
C LEU A 26 8.27 10.30 -2.23
N GLN A 27 8.72 11.27 -1.42
CA GLN A 27 7.91 12.41 -1.01
C GLN A 27 7.56 13.36 -2.17
N THR A 28 8.37 13.38 -3.22
CA THR A 28 8.08 14.19 -4.42
C THR A 28 7.07 13.53 -5.35
N GLN A 29 6.75 12.25 -5.14
CA GLN A 29 5.88 11.48 -6.03
C GLN A 29 4.46 11.37 -5.46
N GLY A 30 3.47 11.74 -6.26
CA GLY A 30 2.06 11.70 -5.85
C GLY A 30 1.45 10.28 -5.76
N ASN A 31 2.17 9.25 -6.22
CA ASN A 31 1.73 7.86 -6.25
C ASN A 31 2.51 6.94 -5.30
N CYS A 32 3.16 7.50 -4.27
CA CYS A 32 3.86 6.73 -3.27
C CYS A 32 2.92 6.25 -2.16
N THR A 33 3.11 5.02 -1.72
CA THR A 33 2.40 4.42 -0.59
C THR A 33 3.39 3.83 0.42
N LEU A 34 2.93 3.60 1.64
CA LEU A 34 3.67 2.90 2.70
C LEU A 34 4.35 1.61 2.18
N PHE A 35 3.69 0.89 1.28
CA PHE A 35 4.18 -0.39 0.78
C PHE A 35 5.44 -0.31 -0.08
N GLN A 36 5.85 0.89 -0.49
CA GLN A 36 7.09 1.13 -1.23
C GLN A 36 8.20 1.73 -0.35
N THR A 37 7.97 1.87 0.95
CA THR A 37 8.99 2.39 1.87
C THR A 37 9.98 1.31 2.30
N PRO A 38 11.22 1.70 2.66
CA PRO A 38 12.22 0.80 3.24
C PRO A 38 11.74 0.13 4.52
N GLU A 39 10.99 0.83 5.36
CA GLU A 39 10.45 0.36 6.64
C GLU A 39 9.47 -0.80 6.42
N TRP A 40 8.61 -0.71 5.40
CA TRP A 40 7.79 -1.85 5.00
C TRP A 40 8.63 -3.03 4.54
N GLY A 41 9.70 -2.75 3.80
CA GLY A 41 10.69 -3.76 3.43
C GLY A 41 11.29 -4.45 4.65
N GLU A 42 11.66 -3.70 5.70
CA GLU A 42 12.17 -4.24 6.96
C GLU A 42 11.14 -5.15 7.65
N VAL A 43 9.89 -4.72 7.78
CA VAL A 43 8.80 -5.56 8.31
C VAL A 43 8.73 -6.90 7.57
N LYS A 44 8.84 -6.89 6.25
CA LYS A 44 8.73 -8.12 5.45
C LYS A 44 9.95 -9.02 5.55
N THR A 45 11.15 -8.48 5.74
CA THR A 45 12.39 -9.25 5.85
C THR A 45 12.55 -9.99 7.17
N ARG A 46 11.77 -9.63 8.19
CA ARG A 46 11.69 -10.45 9.43
C ARG A 46 10.91 -11.75 9.25
N GLY A 47 10.32 -11.98 8.08
CA GLY A 47 9.67 -13.23 7.69
C GLY A 47 10.41 -13.95 6.56
N GLU A 48 9.64 -14.49 5.61
CA GLU A 48 10.17 -15.32 4.50
C GLU A 48 10.65 -14.50 3.29
N TRP A 49 10.68 -13.17 3.38
CA TRP A 49 11.02 -12.30 2.27
C TRP A 49 12.41 -11.70 2.44
N SER A 50 13.09 -11.48 1.34
CA SER A 50 14.21 -10.53 1.26
C SER A 50 13.78 -9.35 0.38
N ASN A 51 14.51 -8.24 0.44
CA ASN A 51 14.16 -7.05 -0.34
C ASN A 51 15.38 -6.40 -0.98
N ASP A 52 15.10 -5.60 -2.01
CA ASP A 52 15.98 -4.57 -2.53
C ASP A 52 15.24 -3.23 -2.53
N ILE A 53 15.99 -2.15 -2.33
CA ILE A 53 15.53 -0.77 -2.41
C ILE A 53 16.31 -0.13 -3.54
N LEU A 54 15.63 0.25 -4.61
CA LEU A 54 16.27 0.55 -5.88
C LEU A 54 15.80 1.89 -6.46
N PHE A 55 16.74 2.63 -7.04
CA PHE A 55 16.45 3.61 -8.08
C PHE A 55 16.72 3.06 -9.46
N VAL A 56 15.93 3.50 -10.43
CA VAL A 56 16.27 3.45 -11.85
C VAL A 56 16.76 4.85 -12.22
N MET A 57 18.01 4.92 -12.66
CA MET A 57 18.69 6.16 -13.01
C MET A 57 18.72 6.37 -14.52
N ASN A 58 18.54 7.61 -14.95
CA ASN A 58 18.79 7.98 -16.35
C ASN A 58 20.28 8.21 -16.61
N ASP A 59 20.63 8.63 -17.81
CA ASP A 59 22.00 8.91 -18.27
C ASP A 59 22.59 10.21 -17.68
N GLN A 60 21.76 11.07 -17.06
CA GLN A 60 22.17 12.25 -16.33
C GLN A 60 22.40 11.96 -14.83
N ASP A 61 22.40 10.70 -14.41
CA ASP A 61 22.47 10.31 -13.00
C ASP A 61 21.28 10.83 -12.16
N GLU A 62 20.10 11.00 -12.77
CA GLU A 62 18.89 11.41 -12.08
C GLU A 62 17.95 10.21 -11.87
N PRO A 63 17.32 10.07 -10.70
CA PRO A 63 16.35 9.00 -10.46
C PRO A 63 15.04 9.28 -11.23
N VAL A 64 14.61 8.34 -12.05
CA VAL A 64 13.35 8.40 -12.82
C VAL A 64 12.31 7.41 -12.32
N ALA A 65 12.72 6.47 -11.50
CA ALA A 65 11.82 5.57 -10.78
C ALA A 65 12.45 5.08 -9.48
N ALA A 66 11.59 4.78 -8.52
CA ALA A 66 11.94 4.12 -7.27
C ALA A 66 11.12 2.83 -7.10
N THR A 67 11.72 1.80 -6.51
CA THR A 67 10.96 0.61 -6.15
C THR A 67 11.61 -0.17 -5.00
N MET A 68 10.78 -0.54 -4.03
CA MET A 68 11.10 -1.58 -3.06
C MET A 68 10.54 -2.90 -3.59
N ILE A 69 11.41 -3.86 -3.82
CA ILE A 69 11.04 -5.18 -4.35
C ILE A 69 11.27 -6.25 -3.29
N LEU A 70 10.25 -7.02 -3.03
CA LEU A 70 10.28 -8.19 -2.16
C LEU A 70 10.56 -9.45 -2.99
N TYR A 71 11.39 -10.35 -2.46
CA TYR A 71 11.72 -11.62 -3.09
C TYR A 71 11.33 -12.79 -2.20
N ARG A 72 10.65 -13.77 -2.77
CA ARG A 72 10.35 -15.04 -2.13
C ARG A 72 10.99 -16.17 -2.90
N ALA A 73 11.76 -17.01 -2.22
CA ALA A 73 12.35 -18.19 -2.85
C ALA A 73 11.28 -19.21 -3.25
N LEU A 74 11.43 -19.79 -4.43
CA LEU A 74 10.57 -20.88 -4.88
C LEU A 74 11.05 -22.22 -4.32
N PRO A 75 10.15 -23.08 -3.81
CA PRO A 75 10.55 -24.25 -3.01
C PRO A 75 11.42 -25.27 -3.74
N VAL A 76 11.27 -25.43 -5.05
CA VAL A 76 11.89 -26.56 -5.80
C VAL A 76 13.01 -26.09 -6.75
N VAL A 77 13.01 -24.82 -7.08
CA VAL A 77 13.96 -24.25 -8.08
C VAL A 77 14.73 -23.10 -7.44
N LYS A 78 16.02 -22.97 -7.77
CA LYS A 78 16.85 -21.84 -7.30
C LYS A 78 16.47 -20.54 -8.03
N ARG A 79 15.22 -20.13 -7.88
CA ARG A 79 14.64 -18.91 -8.46
C ARG A 79 13.78 -18.18 -7.43
N TYR A 80 13.47 -16.94 -7.71
CA TYR A 80 12.67 -16.08 -6.85
C TYR A 80 11.41 -15.60 -7.60
N LEU A 81 10.33 -15.45 -6.85
CA LEU A 81 9.21 -14.59 -7.22
C LEU A 81 9.49 -13.20 -6.66
N ALA A 82 9.38 -12.18 -7.49
CA ALA A 82 9.52 -10.78 -7.07
C ALA A 82 8.13 -10.13 -6.97
N TYR A 83 7.98 -9.23 -5.99
CA TYR A 83 6.76 -8.47 -5.80
C TYR A 83 7.11 -7.04 -5.38
N ALA A 84 6.67 -6.04 -6.15
CA ALA A 84 6.74 -4.64 -5.79
C ALA A 84 5.33 -4.17 -5.38
N PRO A 85 5.00 -4.22 -4.06
CA PRO A 85 3.65 -3.90 -3.59
C PRO A 85 3.34 -2.42 -3.82
N ARG A 86 2.23 -2.14 -4.49
CA ARG A 86 1.82 -0.78 -4.89
C ARG A 86 2.89 -0.01 -5.69
N GLY A 87 3.88 -0.71 -6.23
CA GLY A 87 4.94 -0.14 -7.06
C GLY A 87 4.70 -0.44 -8.54
N ILE A 88 5.49 0.11 -9.36
CA ILE A 88 6.72 0.90 -9.24
C ILE A 88 6.34 2.38 -9.05
N VAL A 89 7.12 3.15 -8.28
CA VAL A 89 6.93 4.60 -8.16
C VAL A 89 7.64 5.28 -9.33
N THR A 90 6.88 5.77 -10.30
CA THR A 90 7.38 6.39 -11.55
C THR A 90 6.26 7.16 -12.24
N ASP A 91 6.59 7.96 -13.26
CA ASP A 91 5.59 8.57 -14.13
C ASP A 91 5.06 7.56 -15.16
N TYR A 92 3.83 7.13 -14.97
CA TYR A 92 3.13 6.23 -15.90
C TYR A 92 2.60 6.92 -17.16
N HIS A 93 2.66 8.25 -17.24
CA HIS A 93 2.21 9.01 -18.40
C HIS A 93 3.34 9.22 -19.42
N ASN A 94 4.58 9.05 -19.01
CA ASN A 94 5.73 9.03 -19.91
C ASN A 94 6.00 7.61 -20.41
N ALA A 95 5.33 7.22 -21.49
CA ALA A 95 5.36 5.85 -22.00
C ALA A 95 6.77 5.37 -22.44
N GLU A 96 7.59 6.26 -23.00
CA GLU A 96 8.95 5.92 -23.45
C GLU A 96 9.84 5.66 -22.22
N GLN A 97 9.86 6.59 -21.28
CA GLN A 97 10.60 6.45 -20.02
C GLN A 97 10.16 5.20 -19.24
N PHE A 98 8.85 4.96 -19.14
CA PHE A 98 8.35 3.76 -18.45
C PHE A 98 8.86 2.47 -19.09
N LYS A 99 8.85 2.36 -20.43
CA LYS A 99 9.37 1.18 -21.13
C LYS A 99 10.85 0.96 -20.87
N GLU A 100 11.64 2.02 -20.79
CA GLU A 100 13.08 1.94 -20.47
C GLU A 100 13.30 1.52 -19.00
N VAL A 101 12.53 2.08 -18.05
CA VAL A 101 12.50 1.66 -16.64
C VAL A 101 12.25 0.15 -16.53
N ILE A 102 11.23 -0.36 -17.24
CA ILE A 102 10.90 -1.79 -17.21
C ILE A 102 12.01 -2.64 -17.86
N GLN A 103 12.68 -2.15 -18.89
CA GLN A 103 13.82 -2.86 -19.49
C GLN A 103 15.00 -2.96 -18.51
N ALA A 104 15.36 -1.86 -17.83
CA ALA A 104 16.41 -1.86 -16.82
C ALA A 104 16.09 -2.83 -15.65
N LEU A 105 14.86 -2.78 -15.14
CA LEU A 105 14.41 -3.71 -14.11
C LEU A 105 14.41 -5.16 -14.55
N LYS A 106 13.97 -5.46 -15.78
CA LYS A 106 14.03 -6.81 -16.36
C LYS A 106 15.46 -7.35 -16.42
N ALA A 107 16.42 -6.52 -16.86
CA ALA A 107 17.82 -6.91 -16.92
C ALA A 107 18.38 -7.22 -15.52
N TYR A 108 18.10 -6.37 -14.54
CA TYR A 108 18.50 -6.54 -13.14
C TYR A 108 17.89 -7.81 -12.52
N LEU A 109 16.57 -8.00 -12.64
CA LEU A 109 15.86 -9.14 -12.07
C LEU A 109 16.27 -10.48 -12.71
N LYS A 110 16.65 -10.48 -13.99
CA LYS A 110 17.21 -11.66 -14.67
C LYS A 110 18.53 -12.11 -14.03
N GLN A 111 19.42 -11.18 -13.67
CA GLN A 111 20.68 -11.50 -12.97
C GLN A 111 20.42 -12.12 -11.59
N LYS A 112 19.37 -11.68 -10.91
CA LYS A 112 18.89 -12.23 -9.63
C LYS A 112 18.10 -13.54 -9.76
N ARG A 113 17.97 -14.10 -10.93
CA ARG A 113 17.22 -15.34 -11.21
C ARG A 113 15.74 -15.25 -10.83
N VAL A 114 15.16 -14.08 -10.98
CA VAL A 114 13.72 -13.88 -10.76
C VAL A 114 12.94 -14.54 -11.88
N PHE A 115 11.91 -15.31 -11.51
CA PHE A 115 11.01 -15.97 -12.44
C PHE A 115 9.97 -15.00 -13.01
N GLY A 116 9.44 -14.11 -12.18
CA GLY A 116 8.45 -13.12 -12.56
C GLY A 116 8.35 -12.00 -11.53
N LEU A 117 7.99 -10.81 -11.99
CA LEU A 117 7.71 -9.64 -11.17
C LEU A 117 6.20 -9.41 -11.14
N LYS A 118 5.62 -9.40 -9.93
CA LYS A 118 4.26 -8.92 -9.70
C LYS A 118 4.30 -7.45 -9.31
N ILE A 119 3.41 -6.65 -9.87
CA ILE A 119 3.15 -5.27 -9.47
C ILE A 119 1.64 -5.06 -9.33
N ASP A 120 1.23 -4.12 -8.51
CA ASP A 120 -0.16 -3.67 -8.34
C ASP A 120 -0.19 -2.17 -8.02
N PRO A 121 0.28 -1.32 -8.95
CA PRO A 121 0.41 0.12 -8.73
C PRO A 121 -0.96 0.74 -8.38
N GLU A 122 -0.93 1.73 -7.50
CA GLU A 122 -2.13 2.45 -7.08
C GLU A 122 -2.44 3.55 -8.10
N ILE A 123 -3.16 3.17 -9.13
CA ILE A 123 -3.55 4.06 -10.23
C ILE A 123 -5.07 4.11 -10.31
N MET A 124 -5.62 5.31 -10.26
CA MET A 124 -7.04 5.52 -10.48
C MET A 124 -7.37 5.17 -11.94
N TRP A 125 -8.04 4.05 -12.14
CA TRP A 125 -8.30 3.57 -13.50
C TRP A 125 -9.38 4.36 -14.23
N ARG A 126 -10.58 4.46 -13.61
CA ARG A 126 -11.74 5.18 -14.19
C ARG A 126 -12.59 5.80 -13.12
N GLU A 127 -13.04 7.00 -13.36
CA GLU A 127 -14.05 7.65 -12.53
C GLU A 127 -15.44 7.06 -12.79
N ARG A 128 -16.20 6.85 -11.71
CA ARG A 128 -17.53 6.25 -11.75
C ARG A 128 -18.49 6.99 -10.84
N PHE A 129 -19.73 7.03 -11.26
CA PHE A 129 -20.83 7.45 -10.40
C PHE A 129 -21.13 6.40 -9.31
N ASN A 130 -21.97 6.76 -8.33
CA ASN A 130 -22.35 5.84 -7.23
C ASN A 130 -23.12 4.60 -7.70
N ASP A 131 -23.70 4.63 -8.89
CA ASP A 131 -24.36 3.50 -9.55
C ASP A 131 -23.40 2.64 -10.41
N PHE A 132 -22.10 2.91 -10.30
CA PHE A 132 -21.00 2.28 -11.06
C PHE A 132 -20.97 2.58 -12.55
N SER A 133 -21.85 3.43 -13.09
CA SER A 133 -21.73 3.93 -14.46
C SER A 133 -20.47 4.80 -14.61
N ILE A 134 -19.92 4.86 -15.82
CA ILE A 134 -18.68 5.59 -16.11
C ILE A 134 -19.02 7.08 -16.27
N VAL A 135 -18.20 7.95 -15.68
CA VAL A 135 -18.24 9.39 -15.94
C VAL A 135 -17.58 9.63 -17.29
N GLU A 136 -18.32 10.08 -18.31
CA GLU A 136 -17.83 10.18 -19.69
C GLU A 136 -16.61 11.10 -19.83
N ASP A 137 -16.63 12.25 -19.17
CA ASP A 137 -15.51 13.22 -19.17
C ASP A 137 -14.64 13.12 -17.91
N GLY A 138 -14.78 12.05 -17.12
CA GLY A 138 -14.04 11.81 -15.91
C GLY A 138 -12.67 11.17 -16.14
N ILE A 139 -11.99 10.87 -15.06
CA ILE A 139 -10.68 10.22 -15.10
C ILE A 139 -10.79 8.90 -15.86
N ASN A 140 -9.94 8.74 -16.88
CA ASN A 140 -9.82 7.53 -17.66
C ASN A 140 -8.33 7.26 -17.99
N GLN A 141 -7.73 6.30 -17.30
CA GLN A 141 -6.33 5.92 -17.48
C GLN A 141 -6.18 4.55 -18.16
N GLU A 142 -7.05 4.25 -19.12
CA GLU A 142 -6.94 3.02 -19.93
C GLU A 142 -5.61 2.96 -20.71
N SER A 143 -5.03 4.11 -21.05
CA SER A 143 -3.71 4.20 -21.69
C SER A 143 -2.60 3.63 -20.80
N VAL A 144 -2.66 3.84 -19.49
CA VAL A 144 -1.70 3.27 -18.53
C VAL A 144 -1.83 1.75 -18.48
N ARG A 145 -3.07 1.24 -18.45
CA ARG A 145 -3.31 -0.20 -18.53
C ARG A 145 -2.73 -0.80 -19.82
N GLN A 146 -2.95 -0.15 -20.95
CA GLN A 146 -2.40 -0.58 -22.24
C GLN A 146 -0.86 -0.54 -22.23
N LEU A 147 -0.26 0.51 -21.67
CA LEU A 147 1.19 0.62 -21.52
C LEU A 147 1.79 -0.54 -20.71
N LEU A 148 1.14 -0.93 -19.62
CA LEU A 148 1.56 -2.10 -18.82
C LEU A 148 1.53 -3.39 -19.64
N LEU A 149 0.47 -3.62 -20.41
CA LEU A 149 0.36 -4.80 -21.29
C LEU A 149 1.45 -4.80 -22.37
N GLU A 150 1.69 -3.67 -23.04
CA GLU A 150 2.74 -3.49 -24.03
C GLU A 150 4.15 -3.67 -23.45
N SER A 151 4.34 -3.34 -22.16
CA SER A 151 5.59 -3.55 -21.42
C SER A 151 5.80 -5.01 -21.01
N GLY A 152 4.82 -5.89 -21.33
CA GLY A 152 4.90 -7.33 -21.12
C GLY A 152 4.35 -7.81 -19.78
N PHE A 153 3.58 -6.99 -19.08
CA PHE A 153 2.79 -7.46 -17.95
C PHE A 153 1.53 -8.16 -18.43
N VAL A 154 1.08 -9.12 -17.64
CA VAL A 154 -0.19 -9.83 -17.88
C VAL A 154 -1.16 -9.44 -16.79
N SER A 155 -2.31 -8.91 -17.18
CA SER A 155 -3.37 -8.61 -16.21
C SER A 155 -3.94 -9.92 -15.66
N GLN A 156 -4.02 -10.03 -14.34
CA GLN A 156 -4.78 -11.13 -13.75
C GLN A 156 -6.27 -10.97 -14.08
N PRO A 157 -7.04 -12.07 -14.22
CA PRO A 157 -8.48 -12.01 -14.43
C PRO A 157 -9.16 -11.12 -13.38
N LEU A 158 -10.23 -10.44 -13.78
CA LEU A 158 -11.09 -9.68 -12.86
C LEU A 158 -11.92 -10.70 -12.04
N ASP A 159 -11.26 -11.35 -11.12
CA ASP A 159 -11.98 -12.09 -10.09
C ASP A 159 -12.38 -11.10 -9.00
N LEU A 160 -13.64 -11.10 -8.61
CA LEU A 160 -14.19 -10.25 -7.56
C LEU A 160 -13.87 -10.78 -6.17
N GLY A 161 -13.18 -11.92 -6.07
CA GLY A 161 -12.70 -12.49 -4.81
C GLY A 161 -11.48 -11.74 -4.25
N PHE A 162 -11.27 -11.89 -2.92
CA PHE A 162 -10.10 -11.39 -2.21
C PHE A 162 -8.85 -12.27 -2.40
N ASP A 163 -8.75 -13.02 -3.49
CA ASP A 163 -7.64 -13.96 -3.73
C ASP A 163 -6.31 -13.28 -4.07
N GLY A 164 -6.29 -11.96 -4.11
CA GLY A 164 -5.08 -11.15 -4.32
C GLY A 164 -4.36 -10.80 -3.01
N ILE A 165 -3.07 -10.46 -3.11
CA ILE A 165 -2.29 -9.96 -1.97
C ILE A 165 -2.82 -8.59 -1.52
N GLN A 166 -3.34 -7.79 -2.44
CA GLN A 166 -3.94 -6.48 -2.20
C GLN A 166 -5.31 -6.38 -2.89
N PRO A 167 -6.28 -5.69 -2.29
CA PRO A 167 -7.56 -5.43 -2.93
C PRO A 167 -7.37 -4.58 -4.20
N ARG A 168 -8.07 -4.94 -5.27
CA ARG A 168 -7.99 -4.21 -6.54
C ARG A 168 -8.71 -2.87 -6.50
N MET A 169 -9.76 -2.81 -5.71
CA MET A 169 -10.54 -1.58 -5.52
C MET A 169 -10.56 -1.25 -4.05
N THR A 170 -10.30 -0.01 -3.74
CA THR A 170 -10.35 0.54 -2.39
C THR A 170 -11.18 1.81 -2.40
N MET A 171 -11.84 2.09 -1.28
CA MET A 171 -12.47 3.37 -1.05
C MET A 171 -11.51 4.24 -0.26
N ILE A 172 -11.22 5.42 -0.78
CA ILE A 172 -10.35 6.40 -0.13
C ILE A 172 -11.23 7.48 0.48
N VAL A 173 -10.99 7.77 1.75
CA VAL A 173 -11.59 8.91 2.45
C VAL A 173 -10.49 9.91 2.73
N GLU A 174 -10.60 11.09 2.13
CA GLU A 174 -9.69 12.18 2.42
C GLU A 174 -9.98 12.74 3.82
N LEU A 175 -8.94 12.79 4.64
CA LEU A 175 -9.03 13.28 6.03
C LEU A 175 -8.67 14.77 6.15
N GLU A 176 -8.90 15.55 5.10
CA GLU A 176 -8.63 16.98 5.13
C GLU A 176 -9.51 17.70 6.15
N ASP A 177 -8.86 18.41 7.07
CA ASP A 177 -9.54 19.35 7.95
C ASP A 177 -9.82 20.65 7.16
N LYS A 178 -11.04 20.76 6.62
CA LYS A 178 -11.52 21.99 5.92
C LYS A 178 -11.94 23.08 6.92
N GLY A 179 -11.37 23.09 8.13
CA GLY A 179 -11.62 24.10 9.17
C GLY A 179 -12.92 23.92 9.95
N LYS A 180 -13.61 22.78 9.76
CA LYS A 180 -14.84 22.44 10.48
C LYS A 180 -14.76 21.11 11.24
N GLY A 181 -13.62 20.45 11.19
CA GLY A 181 -13.41 19.09 11.71
C GLY A 181 -13.99 18.01 10.80
N ILE A 182 -13.37 16.82 10.84
CA ILE A 182 -13.71 15.70 9.96
C ILE A 182 -15.16 15.24 10.08
N LEU A 183 -15.77 15.37 11.25
CA LEU A 183 -17.17 14.99 11.49
C LEU A 183 -18.16 15.84 10.65
N ASP A 184 -17.81 17.07 10.31
CA ASP A 184 -18.67 17.93 9.49
C ASP A 184 -18.68 17.53 8.02
N THR A 185 -17.71 16.72 7.56
CA THR A 185 -17.67 16.14 6.21
C THR A 185 -18.61 14.94 6.09
N PHE A 186 -19.02 14.34 7.20
CA PHE A 186 -19.86 13.13 7.22
C PHE A 186 -21.34 13.50 7.01
N SER A 187 -22.11 12.55 6.48
CA SER A 187 -23.55 12.70 6.36
C SER A 187 -24.20 12.84 7.76
N SER A 188 -25.37 13.43 7.82
CA SER A 188 -26.12 13.57 9.08
C SER A 188 -26.37 12.23 9.79
N LYS A 189 -26.52 11.15 9.00
CA LYS A 189 -26.72 9.79 9.50
C LYS A 189 -25.45 9.23 10.16
N GLU A 190 -24.29 9.44 9.56
CA GLU A 190 -23.00 9.00 10.14
C GLU A 190 -22.66 9.82 11.39
N ARG A 191 -22.82 11.15 11.37
CA ARG A 191 -22.65 11.99 12.56
C ARG A 191 -23.52 11.52 13.73
N TYR A 192 -24.80 11.21 13.44
CA TYR A 192 -25.71 10.66 14.45
C TYR A 192 -25.17 9.34 15.04
N LYS A 193 -24.67 8.42 14.21
CA LYS A 193 -24.11 7.14 14.69
C LYS A 193 -22.93 7.37 15.62
N VAL A 194 -21.99 8.26 15.27
CA VAL A 194 -20.84 8.61 16.12
C VAL A 194 -21.32 9.18 17.47
N THR A 195 -22.22 10.16 17.43
CA THR A 195 -22.79 10.75 18.65
C THR A 195 -23.50 9.70 19.51
N MET A 196 -24.24 8.80 18.89
CA MET A 196 -24.93 7.74 19.62
C MET A 196 -23.99 6.70 20.22
N ALA A 197 -22.89 6.36 19.52
CA ALA A 197 -21.87 5.48 20.06
C ALA A 197 -21.25 6.08 21.34
N GLN A 198 -20.86 7.35 21.31
CA GLN A 198 -20.34 8.08 22.48
C GLN A 198 -21.34 8.08 23.64
N LYS A 199 -22.60 8.43 23.39
CA LYS A 199 -23.67 8.41 24.41
C LYS A 199 -23.94 7.02 24.99
N ARG A 200 -23.58 5.96 24.28
CA ARG A 200 -23.70 4.56 24.72
C ARG A 200 -22.43 4.03 25.38
N GLY A 201 -21.48 4.91 25.69
CA GLY A 201 -20.26 4.56 26.40
C GLY A 201 -19.15 4.01 25.53
N VAL A 202 -19.19 4.20 24.20
CA VAL A 202 -18.03 3.86 23.35
C VAL A 202 -16.95 4.92 23.52
N ILE A 203 -15.77 4.50 23.94
CA ILE A 203 -14.57 5.32 24.09
C ILE A 203 -13.53 4.85 23.08
N CYS A 204 -12.97 5.79 22.32
CA CYS A 204 -11.83 5.53 21.44
C CYS A 204 -10.55 6.08 22.06
N TYR A 205 -9.45 5.34 21.98
CA TYR A 205 -8.15 5.77 22.46
C TYR A 205 -7.03 5.29 21.53
N LYS A 206 -5.91 6.02 21.57
CA LYS A 206 -4.68 5.62 20.89
C LYS A 206 -3.98 4.58 21.76
N GLY A 207 -3.78 3.40 21.22
CA GLY A 207 -3.10 2.29 21.89
C GLY A 207 -1.58 2.40 21.78
N SER A 208 -0.92 1.52 22.50
CA SER A 208 0.53 1.37 22.56
C SER A 208 0.96 -0.05 22.25
N ILE A 209 2.26 -0.33 22.34
CA ILE A 209 2.79 -1.69 22.21
C ILE A 209 2.23 -2.65 23.27
N GLU A 210 1.84 -2.14 24.44
CA GLU A 210 1.25 -2.93 25.53
C GLU A 210 -0.14 -3.47 25.19
N ASP A 211 -0.84 -2.82 24.24
CA ASP A 211 -2.16 -3.22 23.78
C ASP A 211 -2.11 -4.26 22.63
N ILE A 212 -0.91 -4.69 22.20
CA ILE A 212 -0.77 -5.66 21.09
C ILE A 212 -1.42 -7.01 21.41
N ASP A 213 -1.45 -7.41 22.68
CA ASP A 213 -2.09 -8.66 23.09
C ASP A 213 -3.60 -8.60 22.88
N ASP A 214 -4.23 -7.48 23.25
CA ASP A 214 -5.66 -7.27 23.01
C ASP A 214 -5.95 -7.22 21.51
N TYR A 215 -5.08 -6.59 20.71
CA TYR A 215 -5.22 -6.56 19.27
C TYR A 215 -5.11 -7.96 18.65
N GLU A 216 -4.14 -8.79 19.10
CA GLU A 216 -4.00 -10.18 18.63
C GLU A 216 -5.25 -10.99 18.93
N VAL A 217 -5.80 -10.89 20.14
CA VAL A 217 -7.04 -11.58 20.51
C VAL A 217 -8.20 -11.17 19.60
N LEU A 218 -8.40 -9.87 19.37
CA LEU A 218 -9.45 -9.37 18.48
C LEU A 218 -9.26 -9.81 17.05
N ASN A 219 -8.00 -9.79 16.54
CA ASN A 219 -7.67 -10.27 15.20
C ASN A 219 -7.97 -11.77 15.02
N ARG A 220 -7.65 -12.59 16.03
CA ARG A 220 -7.95 -14.03 16.02
C ARG A 220 -9.45 -14.31 16.02
N ILE A 221 -10.22 -13.63 16.88
CA ILE A 221 -11.69 -13.75 16.89
C ILE A 221 -12.29 -13.36 15.53
N THR A 222 -11.80 -12.27 14.95
CA THR A 222 -12.26 -11.83 13.63
C THR A 222 -11.88 -12.82 12.53
N ALA A 223 -10.67 -13.37 12.58
CA ALA A 223 -10.19 -14.36 11.62
C ALA A 223 -11.01 -15.65 11.67
N GLU A 224 -11.39 -16.12 12.87
CA GLU A 224 -12.26 -17.29 13.05
C GLU A 224 -13.67 -17.04 12.46
N ARG A 225 -14.23 -15.86 12.71
CA ARG A 225 -15.55 -15.48 12.17
C ARG A 225 -15.53 -15.38 10.64
N ASP A 226 -14.52 -14.74 10.07
CA ASP A 226 -14.44 -14.38 8.65
C ASP A 226 -13.60 -15.38 7.83
N GLN A 227 -13.13 -16.47 8.47
CA GLN A 227 -12.42 -17.61 7.86
C GLN A 227 -11.15 -17.24 7.09
N TYR A 228 -10.32 -16.37 7.66
CA TYR A 228 -8.98 -16.08 7.15
C TYR A 228 -7.90 -16.46 8.17
N ILE A 229 -6.62 -16.49 7.73
CA ILE A 229 -5.49 -16.81 8.61
C ILE A 229 -5.07 -15.56 9.37
N ALA A 230 -5.24 -15.56 10.70
CA ALA A 230 -4.78 -14.48 11.55
C ALA A 230 -3.24 -14.31 11.49
N ARG A 231 -2.78 -13.08 11.61
CA ARG A 231 -1.36 -12.80 11.76
C ARG A 231 -0.90 -13.13 13.17
N SER A 232 0.33 -13.64 13.30
CA SER A 232 0.90 -13.94 14.61
C SER A 232 1.20 -12.66 15.41
N LYS A 233 1.24 -12.78 16.74
CA LYS A 233 1.62 -11.68 17.63
C LYS A 233 2.97 -11.09 17.24
N GLU A 234 3.97 -11.93 16.95
CA GLU A 234 5.31 -11.48 16.58
C GLU A 234 5.28 -10.61 15.31
N TYR A 235 4.46 -10.98 14.33
CA TYR A 235 4.30 -10.19 13.12
C TYR A 235 3.60 -8.85 13.39
N LEU A 236 2.57 -8.83 14.23
CA LEU A 236 1.86 -7.60 14.63
C LEU A 236 2.78 -6.67 15.42
N THR A 237 3.56 -7.22 16.37
CA THR A 237 4.57 -6.49 17.11
C THR A 237 5.62 -5.87 16.18
N THR A 238 6.14 -6.67 15.24
CA THR A 238 7.11 -6.19 14.25
C THR A 238 6.57 -5.02 13.42
N ILE A 239 5.32 -5.12 12.93
CA ILE A 239 4.69 -4.01 12.20
C ILE A 239 4.64 -2.77 13.06
N TYR A 240 4.12 -2.90 14.29
CA TYR A 240 3.96 -1.76 15.19
C TYR A 240 5.31 -1.11 15.50
N GLU A 241 6.29 -1.88 16.00
CA GLU A 241 7.59 -1.36 16.38
C GLU A 241 8.31 -0.67 15.20
N THR A 242 8.32 -1.32 14.03
CA THR A 242 9.03 -0.78 12.87
C THR A 242 8.36 0.48 12.33
N LEU A 243 7.04 0.46 12.12
CA LEU A 243 6.36 1.58 11.47
C LEU A 243 6.05 2.72 12.42
N HIS A 244 5.74 2.42 13.69
CA HIS A 244 5.46 3.46 14.69
C HIS A 244 6.72 4.28 15.04
N ALA A 245 7.90 3.65 15.05
CA ALA A 245 9.17 4.34 15.27
C ALA A 245 9.50 5.40 14.19
N HIS A 246 8.84 5.32 13.04
CA HIS A 246 8.99 6.25 11.91
C HIS A 246 7.73 7.10 11.65
N ASP A 247 6.82 7.19 12.61
CA ASP A 247 5.54 7.93 12.50
C ASP A 247 4.67 7.47 11.30
N MET A 248 4.81 6.20 10.87
CA MET A 248 4.09 5.63 9.74
C MET A 248 2.87 4.80 10.14
N MET A 249 2.64 4.60 11.44
CA MET A 249 1.55 3.79 11.97
C MET A 249 1.15 4.22 13.36
N ASP A 250 -0.16 4.25 13.59
CA ASP A 250 -0.78 4.36 14.90
C ASP A 250 -1.77 3.20 15.12
N LEU A 251 -1.92 2.81 16.37
CA LEU A 251 -2.89 1.82 16.79
C LEU A 251 -4.03 2.50 17.55
N TYR A 252 -5.28 2.23 17.16
CA TYR A 252 -6.46 2.79 17.82
C TYR A 252 -7.39 1.68 18.26
N PHE A 253 -7.96 1.85 19.46
CA PHE A 253 -8.96 0.95 20.02
C PHE A 253 -10.26 1.67 20.28
N ALA A 254 -11.35 0.90 20.24
CA ALA A 254 -12.65 1.28 20.76
C ALA A 254 -13.07 0.28 21.83
N LYS A 255 -13.48 0.77 22.98
CA LYS A 255 -14.02 -0.04 24.09
C LYS A 255 -15.32 0.53 24.63
N ILE A 256 -16.07 -0.28 25.35
CA ILE A 256 -17.29 0.14 26.01
C ILE A 256 -16.99 0.47 27.47
N ASP A 257 -17.32 1.69 27.91
CA ASP A 257 -17.44 2.03 29.32
C ASP A 257 -18.79 1.50 29.82
N TYR A 258 -18.72 0.45 30.63
CA TYR A 258 -19.91 -0.22 31.11
C TYR A 258 -20.75 0.65 32.07
N HIS A 259 -20.17 1.61 32.79
CA HIS A 259 -20.94 2.54 33.66
C HIS A 259 -21.81 3.46 32.81
N VAL A 260 -21.23 4.11 31.83
CA VAL A 260 -21.96 5.00 30.91
C VAL A 260 -22.98 4.20 30.06
N ALA A 261 -22.64 3.01 29.64
CA ALA A 261 -23.55 2.15 28.89
C ALA A 261 -24.77 1.76 29.70
N LYS A 262 -24.58 1.40 30.98
CA LYS A 262 -25.66 1.06 31.93
C LYS A 262 -26.59 2.25 32.20
N GLU A 263 -26.05 3.40 32.54
CA GLU A 263 -26.82 4.62 32.75
C GLU A 263 -27.64 5.03 31.50
N SER A 264 -27.01 4.91 30.31
CA SER A 264 -27.69 5.19 29.06
C SER A 264 -28.86 4.23 28.76
N THR A 265 -28.83 3.02 29.32
CA THR A 265 -29.89 2.01 29.12
C THR A 265 -31.03 2.25 30.15
N GLU A 266 -30.70 2.55 31.40
CA GLU A 266 -31.66 2.82 32.46
C GLU A 266 -32.49 4.07 32.14
N ASN A 267 -31.87 5.14 31.66
CA ASN A 267 -32.54 6.37 31.22
C ASN A 267 -33.48 6.22 30.00
N ARG A 268 -33.47 5.09 29.31
CA ARG A 268 -34.41 4.79 28.23
C ARG A 268 -35.64 3.99 28.63
N SER A 269 -35.61 3.44 29.84
CA SER A 269 -36.70 2.63 30.40
C SER A 269 -37.75 3.47 31.16
N HIS A 270 -37.58 4.77 31.15
CA HIS A 270 -38.50 5.81 31.63
C HIS A 270 -38.89 6.75 30.47
#